data_8777788a83a18f0262d32766a2e2fd08
#
_entry.id   8777788a83a18f0262d32766a2e2fd08
#
_cell.length_a   1.000
_cell.length_b   1.000
_cell.length_c   1.000
_cell.angle_alpha   90.00
_cell.angle_beta   90.00
_cell.angle_gamma   90.00
#
_symmetry.space_group_name_H-M   'P 1'
#
loop_
_entity.id
_entity.type
_entity.pdbx_description
1 polymer ?
#
loop_
_entity_poly.entity_id
_entity_poly.type
_entity_poly.pdbx_seq_one_letter_code
_entity_poly.pdbx_strand_id
1 'polypeptide(L)'
;MQSEPDFSIMLNGGSVCPIRAEDFDGADFKIHMEGGETFKRAVIEFSNSIDRVLEKANKKLSDVNFFVPHQANLRIIQAVAKRIGLPIEKVSVTLNKFGNSSSTSIGLALTDALDNNKIKEGDLVLFTAFGGGFTWGSTLMIW
;
A
#
# COMPACT_ATOMS: atom_id res chain seq x y z
N MET A 1 7.46 -11.05 0.59
CA MET A 1 7.00 -10.29 -0.58
C MET A 1 6.45 -11.28 -1.60
N GLN A 2 5.31 -11.00 -2.20
CA GLN A 2 4.71 -11.81 -3.26
C GLN A 2 4.48 -10.93 -4.48
N SER A 3 4.54 -11.51 -5.67
CA SER A 3 4.35 -10.80 -6.94
C SER A 3 3.58 -11.66 -7.94
N GLU A 4 2.75 -11.03 -8.77
CA GLU A 4 2.07 -11.63 -9.91
C GLU A 4 2.31 -10.74 -11.15
N PRO A 5 2.70 -11.29 -12.31
CA PRO A 5 3.23 -10.50 -13.42
C PRO A 5 2.22 -9.78 -14.32
N ASP A 6 0.92 -10.07 -14.26
CA ASP A 6 0.02 -9.74 -15.38
C ASP A 6 -1.08 -8.71 -15.14
N PHE A 7 -1.04 -7.92 -14.07
CA PHE A 7 -2.06 -6.88 -13.85
C PHE A 7 -1.40 -5.51 -13.71
N SER A 8 -1.25 -4.94 -14.72
CA SER A 8 -0.60 -3.92 -15.35
C SER A 8 -0.67 -2.51 -14.86
N ILE A 9 0.45 -2.05 -14.67
CA ILE A 9 0.80 -0.70 -15.05
C ILE A 9 1.65 -0.87 -16.31
N MET A 10 1.09 -0.64 -17.47
CA MET A 10 1.89 -0.53 -18.69
C MET A 10 2.53 0.85 -18.67
N LEU A 11 3.81 0.86 -18.53
CA LEU A 11 4.65 2.01 -18.83
C LEU A 11 5.38 1.68 -20.12
N ASN A 12 5.09 2.38 -21.16
CA ASN A 12 6.04 2.48 -22.25
C ASN A 12 7.20 3.33 -21.79
N GLY A 13 8.39 2.82 -21.98
CA GLY A 13 9.62 3.41 -21.46
C GLY A 13 10.45 2.38 -20.68
N GLY A 14 11.65 2.75 -20.33
CA GLY A 14 12.61 1.88 -19.66
C GLY A 14 13.42 1.01 -20.62
N SER A 15 14.18 0.05 -20.07
CA SER A 15 15.19 -0.69 -20.84
C SER A 15 14.60 -1.66 -21.86
N VAL A 16 13.40 -2.15 -21.68
CA VAL A 16 12.74 -3.12 -22.57
C VAL A 16 12.08 -2.45 -23.76
N CYS A 17 11.51 -1.26 -23.57
CA CYS A 17 10.88 -0.47 -24.60
C CYS A 17 11.26 1.00 -24.40
N PRO A 18 12.49 1.40 -24.78
CA PRO A 18 12.96 2.77 -24.62
C PRO A 18 12.15 3.73 -25.46
N ILE A 19 11.78 4.86 -24.88
CA ILE A 19 11.09 5.95 -25.55
C ILE A 19 12.02 6.60 -26.57
N ARG A 20 11.54 6.80 -27.80
CA ARG A 20 12.25 7.54 -28.87
C ARG A 20 11.58 8.89 -29.09
N ALA A 21 12.31 9.82 -29.70
CA ALA A 21 11.79 11.17 -29.97
C ALA A 21 10.51 11.14 -30.83
N GLU A 22 10.41 10.19 -31.76
CA GLU A 22 9.26 9.97 -32.62
C GLU A 22 8.00 9.43 -31.90
N ASP A 23 8.17 8.92 -30.70
CA ASP A 23 7.06 8.33 -29.93
C ASP A 23 6.29 9.39 -29.12
N PHE A 24 6.80 10.64 -29.03
CA PHE A 24 6.24 11.69 -28.15
C PHE A 24 4.81 12.11 -28.51
N ASP A 25 4.37 11.95 -29.75
CA ASP A 25 3.01 12.24 -30.19
C ASP A 25 2.06 11.05 -30.03
N GLY A 26 2.54 9.89 -29.58
CA GLY A 26 1.76 8.67 -29.37
C GLY A 26 1.03 8.64 -28.03
N ALA A 27 -0.09 7.91 -28.00
CA ALA A 27 -0.90 7.69 -26.79
C ALA A 27 -0.21 6.83 -25.71
N ASP A 28 0.96 6.28 -26.00
CA ASP A 28 1.59 5.19 -25.25
C ASP A 28 2.45 5.62 -24.05
N PHE A 29 2.53 6.93 -23.78
CA PHE A 29 3.22 7.46 -22.59
C PHE A 29 2.37 7.51 -21.33
N LYS A 30 1.15 7.04 -21.40
CA LYS A 30 0.23 7.10 -20.26
C LYS A 30 0.38 5.87 -19.40
N ILE A 31 0.28 6.08 -18.11
CA ILE A 31 0.08 4.98 -17.16
C ILE A 31 -1.30 4.36 -17.45
N HIS A 32 -1.31 3.10 -17.85
CA HIS A 32 -2.52 2.32 -18.02
C HIS A 32 -2.71 1.42 -16.79
N MET A 33 -3.86 1.52 -16.15
CA MET A 33 -4.18 0.70 -14.98
C MET A 33 -5.65 0.27 -15.05
N GLU A 34 -5.88 -1.02 -14.91
CA GLU A 34 -7.24 -1.55 -14.73
C GLU A 34 -7.70 -1.33 -13.28
N GLY A 35 -8.24 -0.15 -13.01
CA GLY A 35 -8.55 0.30 -11.65
C GLY A 35 -9.48 -0.61 -10.88
N GLY A 36 -10.44 -1.27 -11.55
CA GLY A 36 -11.37 -2.22 -10.93
C GLY A 36 -10.68 -3.48 -10.42
N GLU A 37 -9.86 -4.10 -11.25
CA GLU A 37 -9.10 -5.31 -10.88
C GLU A 37 -8.00 -4.97 -9.87
N THR A 38 -7.29 -3.87 -10.08
CA THR A 38 -6.30 -3.36 -9.12
C THR A 38 -6.91 -3.18 -7.74
N PHE A 39 -8.10 -2.58 -7.65
CA PHE A 39 -8.81 -2.40 -6.37
C PHE A 39 -9.12 -3.75 -5.70
N LYS A 40 -9.72 -4.69 -6.41
CA LYS A 40 -10.08 -6.01 -5.88
C LYS A 40 -8.86 -6.76 -5.38
N ARG A 41 -7.81 -6.81 -6.20
CA ARG A 41 -6.56 -7.48 -5.86
C ARG A 41 -5.87 -6.83 -4.67
N ALA A 42 -5.75 -5.51 -4.65
CA ALA A 42 -5.14 -4.80 -3.53
C ALA A 42 -5.85 -5.13 -2.21
N VAL A 43 -7.19 -5.09 -2.17
CA VAL A 43 -7.95 -5.39 -0.95
C VAL A 43 -7.75 -6.83 -0.50
N ILE A 44 -7.75 -7.79 -1.42
CA ILE A 44 -7.55 -9.20 -1.09
C ILE A 44 -6.13 -9.45 -0.59
N GLU A 45 -5.13 -9.02 -1.36
CA GLU A 45 -3.73 -9.36 -1.09
C GLU A 45 -3.17 -8.59 0.11
N PHE A 46 -3.63 -7.36 0.36
CA PHE A 46 -3.33 -6.68 1.61
C PHE A 46 -3.82 -7.50 2.81
N SER A 47 -5.09 -7.90 2.78
CA SER A 47 -5.68 -8.65 3.90
C SER A 47 -4.97 -9.97 4.11
N ASN A 48 -4.75 -10.75 3.05
CA ASN A 48 -4.02 -12.02 3.12
C ASN A 48 -2.58 -11.85 3.63
N SER A 49 -1.91 -10.76 3.25
CA SER A 49 -0.55 -10.45 3.69
C SER A 49 -0.51 -10.08 5.18
N ILE A 50 -1.54 -9.37 5.66
CA ILE A 50 -1.71 -9.02 7.07
C ILE A 50 -1.93 -10.29 7.89
N ASP A 51 -2.84 -11.16 7.48
CA ASP A 51 -3.11 -12.42 8.20
C ASP A 51 -1.82 -13.26 8.32
N ARG A 52 -1.07 -13.38 7.22
CA ARG A 52 0.20 -14.12 7.20
C ARG A 52 1.28 -13.53 8.11
N VAL A 53 1.42 -12.22 8.17
CA VAL A 53 2.44 -11.62 9.04
C VAL A 53 2.05 -11.73 10.50
N LEU A 54 0.77 -11.62 10.83
CA LEU A 54 0.26 -11.83 12.19
C LEU A 54 0.48 -13.28 12.64
N GLU A 55 0.14 -14.26 11.79
CA GLU A 55 0.37 -15.67 12.06
C GLU A 55 1.86 -15.98 12.31
N LYS A 56 2.74 -15.52 11.40
CA LYS A 56 4.19 -15.70 11.55
C LYS A 56 4.77 -15.08 12.83
N ALA A 57 4.21 -13.97 13.27
CA ALA A 57 4.61 -13.29 14.50
C ALA A 57 3.94 -13.86 15.76
N ASN A 58 3.05 -14.86 15.62
CA ASN A 58 2.19 -15.37 16.69
C ASN A 58 1.45 -14.22 17.41
N LYS A 59 0.88 -13.30 16.61
CA LYS A 59 0.12 -12.14 17.05
C LYS A 59 -1.30 -12.19 16.49
N LYS A 60 -2.21 -11.51 17.17
CA LYS A 60 -3.59 -11.31 16.72
C LYS A 60 -3.78 -9.88 16.22
N LEU A 61 -4.79 -9.64 15.42
CA LEU A 61 -5.14 -8.28 15.00
C LEU A 61 -5.44 -7.36 16.18
N SER A 62 -6.02 -7.90 17.26
CA SER A 62 -6.26 -7.16 18.51
C SER A 62 -5.00 -6.59 19.16
N ASP A 63 -3.83 -7.19 18.89
CA ASP A 63 -2.55 -6.75 19.42
C ASP A 63 -1.99 -5.55 18.66
N VAL A 64 -2.52 -5.28 17.45
CA VAL A 64 -2.09 -4.16 16.61
C VAL A 64 -2.62 -2.85 17.19
N ASN A 65 -1.71 -1.96 17.55
CA ASN A 65 -2.02 -0.64 18.06
C ASN A 65 -2.35 0.33 16.94
N PHE A 66 -1.55 0.32 15.85
CA PHE A 66 -1.72 1.23 14.74
C PHE A 66 -1.34 0.60 13.40
N PHE A 67 -2.00 1.02 12.33
CA PHE A 67 -1.79 0.52 10.96
C PHE A 67 -1.37 1.65 10.02
N VAL A 68 -0.24 1.47 9.37
CA VAL A 68 0.36 2.41 8.41
C VAL A 68 0.42 1.76 7.02
N PRO A 69 -0.66 1.82 6.23
CA PRO A 69 -0.67 1.30 4.87
C PRO A 69 0.01 2.26 3.89
N HIS A 70 0.45 1.72 2.76
CA HIS A 70 0.72 2.52 1.57
C HIS A 70 -0.50 3.36 1.20
N GLN A 71 -0.28 4.64 0.92
CA GLN A 71 -1.33 5.62 0.63
C GLN A 71 -1.71 5.62 -0.87
N ALA A 72 -2.18 4.47 -1.36
CA ALA A 72 -2.54 4.30 -2.77
C ALA A 72 -3.85 5.02 -3.13
N ASN A 73 -4.90 4.73 -2.35
CA ASN A 73 -6.26 5.22 -2.57
C ASN A 73 -7.07 5.05 -1.28
N LEU A 74 -7.83 6.09 -0.90
CA LEU A 74 -8.65 6.06 0.33
C LEU A 74 -9.63 4.89 0.38
N ARG A 75 -10.26 4.57 -0.76
CA ARG A 75 -11.22 3.45 -0.85
C ARG A 75 -10.56 2.09 -0.57
N ILE A 76 -9.31 1.90 -1.04
CA ILE A 76 -8.54 0.67 -0.75
C ILE A 76 -8.24 0.60 0.75
N ILE A 77 -7.73 1.67 1.35
CA ILE A 77 -7.41 1.72 2.78
C ILE A 77 -8.64 1.39 3.63
N GLN A 78 -9.77 2.03 3.35
CA GLN A 78 -11.03 1.79 4.05
C GLN A 78 -11.54 0.35 3.87
N ALA A 79 -11.46 -0.18 2.64
CA ALA A 79 -11.90 -1.54 2.35
C ALA A 79 -11.03 -2.59 3.06
N VAL A 80 -9.72 -2.38 3.11
CA VAL A 80 -8.79 -3.25 3.84
C VAL A 80 -9.08 -3.19 5.35
N ALA A 81 -9.16 -1.99 5.93
CA ALA A 81 -9.46 -1.80 7.36
C ALA A 81 -10.77 -2.50 7.74
N LYS A 82 -11.82 -2.31 6.94
CA LYS A 82 -13.12 -2.97 7.14
C LYS A 82 -13.01 -4.50 7.03
N ARG A 83 -12.28 -5.00 6.03
CA ARG A 83 -12.15 -6.44 5.77
C ARG A 83 -11.41 -7.16 6.90
N ILE A 84 -10.35 -6.56 7.43
CA ILE A 84 -9.61 -7.13 8.57
C ILE A 84 -10.27 -6.85 9.92
N GLY A 85 -11.27 -5.97 9.98
CA GLY A 85 -11.97 -5.62 11.22
C GLY A 85 -11.21 -4.62 12.11
N LEU A 86 -10.30 -3.81 11.51
CA LEU A 86 -9.57 -2.76 12.24
C LEU A 86 -10.33 -1.43 12.15
N PRO A 87 -10.61 -0.76 13.30
CA PRO A 87 -11.22 0.56 13.30
C PRO A 87 -10.39 1.59 12.52
N ILE A 88 -11.04 2.46 11.75
CA ILE A 88 -10.34 3.42 10.89
C ILE A 88 -9.51 4.44 11.70
N GLU A 89 -9.87 4.68 12.95
CA GLU A 89 -9.14 5.55 13.88
C GLU A 89 -7.74 5.03 14.21
N LYS A 90 -7.52 3.72 14.03
CA LYS A 90 -6.22 3.06 14.16
C LYS A 90 -5.44 2.97 12.85
N VAL A 91 -5.90 3.64 11.80
CA VAL A 91 -5.27 3.57 10.47
C VAL A 91 -4.76 4.95 10.06
N SER A 92 -3.51 5.02 9.62
CA SER A 92 -2.98 6.25 9.07
C SER A 92 -3.60 6.54 7.70
N VAL A 93 -4.16 7.74 7.55
CA VAL A 93 -4.71 8.26 6.30
C VAL A 93 -4.16 9.66 6.06
N THR A 94 -3.26 9.79 5.10
CA THR A 94 -2.57 11.05 4.78
C THR A 94 -2.73 11.47 3.31
N LEU A 95 -3.60 10.79 2.58
CA LEU A 95 -3.89 11.07 1.17
C LEU A 95 -4.35 12.50 0.92
N ASN A 96 -5.10 13.09 1.84
CA ASN A 96 -5.55 14.48 1.77
C ASN A 96 -4.42 15.50 1.95
N LYS A 97 -3.28 15.08 2.55
CA LYS A 97 -2.11 15.94 2.77
C LYS A 97 -1.06 15.77 1.66
N PHE A 98 -0.77 14.53 1.29
CA PHE A 98 0.39 14.19 0.45
C PHE A 98 0.04 13.42 -0.82
N GLY A 99 -1.21 13.04 -1.01
CA GLY A 99 -1.62 12.19 -2.14
C GLY A 99 -0.96 10.81 -2.11
N ASN A 100 -0.94 10.15 -3.28
CA ASN A 100 -0.17 8.92 -3.47
C ASN A 100 1.27 9.29 -3.86
N SER A 101 2.16 9.34 -2.90
CA SER A 101 3.58 9.64 -3.08
C SER A 101 4.45 8.38 -3.25
N SER A 102 3.88 7.31 -3.85
CA SER A 102 4.58 6.04 -4.13
C SER A 102 5.21 5.43 -2.87
N SER A 103 6.46 4.97 -2.95
CA SER A 103 7.17 4.34 -1.83
C SER A 103 7.33 5.24 -0.61
N THR A 104 7.40 6.56 -0.80
CA THR A 104 7.54 7.55 0.28
C THR A 104 6.27 7.66 1.14
N SER A 105 5.14 7.22 0.62
CA SER A 105 3.83 7.39 1.29
C SER A 105 3.75 6.75 2.67
N ILE A 106 4.41 5.61 2.89
CA ILE A 106 4.46 4.95 4.21
C ILE A 106 5.30 5.78 5.19
N GLY A 107 6.45 6.30 4.74
CA GLY A 107 7.29 7.16 5.56
C GLY A 107 6.56 8.44 5.98
N LEU A 108 5.88 9.12 5.05
CA LEU A 108 5.08 10.31 5.35
C LEU A 108 3.90 9.99 6.29
N ALA A 109 3.24 8.86 6.09
CA ALA A 109 2.13 8.43 6.93
C ALA A 109 2.58 8.06 8.34
N LEU A 110 3.76 7.46 8.47
CA LEU A 110 4.39 7.15 9.76
C LEU A 110 4.78 8.43 10.50
N THR A 111 5.48 9.35 9.83
CA THR A 111 5.87 10.65 10.42
C THR A 111 4.65 11.42 10.90
N ASP A 112 3.60 11.52 10.07
CA ASP A 112 2.35 12.18 10.46
C ASP A 112 1.71 11.52 11.71
N ALA A 113 1.75 10.20 11.80
CA ALA A 113 1.21 9.48 12.96
C ALA A 113 2.03 9.74 14.23
N LEU A 114 3.35 9.82 14.12
CA LEU A 114 4.25 10.14 15.23
C LEU A 114 4.05 11.58 15.72
N ASP A 115 4.04 12.55 14.80
CA ASP A 115 3.84 13.97 15.10
C ASP A 115 2.51 14.23 15.79
N ASN A 116 1.49 13.40 15.51
CA ASN A 116 0.18 13.47 16.12
C ASN A 116 0.01 12.53 17.34
N ASN A 117 1.10 11.96 17.86
CA ASN A 117 1.11 11.06 19.03
C ASN A 117 0.15 9.85 18.89
N LYS A 118 -0.03 9.34 17.66
CA LYS A 118 -0.84 8.15 17.36
C LYS A 118 -0.09 6.84 17.62
N ILE A 119 1.22 6.89 17.61
CA ILE A 119 2.13 5.76 17.86
C ILE A 119 3.02 6.13 19.04
N LYS A 120 3.17 5.19 19.95
CA LYS A 120 3.98 5.33 21.18
C LYS A 120 5.00 4.21 21.27
N GLU A 121 6.02 4.41 22.10
CA GLU A 121 6.99 3.37 22.42
C GLU A 121 6.29 2.11 22.95
N GLY A 122 6.66 0.96 22.42
CA GLY A 122 6.05 -0.34 22.74
C GLY A 122 4.84 -0.71 21.90
N ASP A 123 4.29 0.19 21.08
CA ASP A 123 3.17 -0.12 20.21
C ASP A 123 3.54 -1.12 19.12
N LEU A 124 2.66 -2.08 18.87
CA LEU A 124 2.77 -2.96 17.71
C LEU A 124 2.18 -2.27 16.49
N VAL A 125 3.03 -1.87 15.57
CA VAL A 125 2.67 -1.15 14.34
C VAL A 125 2.69 -2.11 13.15
N LEU A 126 1.59 -2.13 12.41
CA LEU A 126 1.44 -2.90 11.18
C LEU A 126 1.71 -2.00 9.98
N PHE A 127 2.52 -2.47 9.04
CA PHE A 127 2.80 -1.81 7.76
C PHE A 127 2.39 -2.73 6.62
N THR A 128 1.82 -2.15 5.55
CA THR A 128 1.47 -2.91 4.34
C THR A 128 1.68 -2.07 3.10
N ALA A 129 2.31 -2.64 2.09
CA ALA A 129 2.52 -2.00 0.80
C ALA A 129 1.98 -2.87 -0.34
N PHE A 130 1.59 -2.20 -1.42
CA PHE A 130 1.17 -2.79 -2.68
C PHE A 130 1.61 -1.89 -3.83
N GLY A 131 2.15 -2.45 -4.86
CA GLY A 131 2.67 -1.70 -6.00
C GLY A 131 2.56 -2.44 -7.30
N GLY A 132 3.05 -1.79 -8.36
CA GLY A 132 3.10 -2.38 -9.68
C GLY A 132 3.84 -3.72 -9.70
N GLY A 133 3.34 -4.60 -10.51
CA GLY A 133 3.98 -5.90 -10.62
C GLY A 133 3.01 -7.08 -10.76
N PHE A 134 1.93 -7.37 -9.98
CA PHE A 134 1.74 -6.75 -8.66
C PHE A 134 2.73 -7.27 -7.62
N THR A 135 3.13 -6.38 -6.73
CA THR A 135 4.01 -6.72 -5.62
C THR A 135 3.40 -6.22 -4.32
N TRP A 136 3.38 -7.05 -3.28
CA TRP A 136 2.82 -6.67 -1.98
C TRP A 136 3.55 -7.31 -0.82
N GLY A 137 3.41 -6.73 0.35
CA GLY A 137 3.99 -7.26 1.58
C GLY A 137 3.49 -6.53 2.80
N SER A 138 3.59 -7.21 3.95
CA SER A 138 3.30 -6.65 5.26
C SER A 138 4.44 -6.92 6.22
N THR A 139 4.60 -6.05 7.21
CA THR A 139 5.52 -6.24 8.33
C THR A 139 4.91 -5.74 9.62
N LEU A 140 5.34 -6.32 10.72
CA LEU A 140 5.05 -5.86 12.07
C LEU A 140 6.32 -5.33 12.71
N MET A 141 6.18 -4.25 13.46
CA MET A 141 7.28 -3.65 14.20
C MET A 141 6.79 -3.23 15.59
N ILE A 142 7.57 -3.52 16.61
CA ILE A 142 7.41 -2.87 17.90
C ILE A 142 8.13 -1.54 17.80
N TRP A 143 7.41 -0.47 18.06
CA TRP A 143 7.93 0.90 17.95
C TRP A 143 8.81 1.28 19.12
#